data_ba8788f2242780d16d94e2c3b8e27421
#
_entry.id   ba8788f2242780d16d94e2c3b8e27421
#
_cell.length_a   1.000
_cell.length_b   1.000
_cell.length_c   1.000
_cell.angle_alpha   90.00
_cell.angle_beta   90.00
_cell.angle_gamma   90.00
#
_symmetry.space_group_name_H-M   'P 1'
#
loop_
_entity.id
_entity.type
_entity.pdbx_description
1 polymer ?
#
loop_
_entity_poly.entity_id
_entity_poly.type
_entity_poly.pdbx_seq_one_letter_code
_entity_poly.pdbx_strand_id
1 'polypeptide(L)'
;MALDWFPFEALPEAGLADGTPLDPAIVRHWALEAYRLKTPDGAGTIELYLSLLDAVDARGLSAFVVECWVAHNREAVKGESLKNKGLLAFAVGMEGERLAAAARSALSRHATWRAESETVLTAVAANPSAEALQVIVSAAAQHRLPQVRGFADLLTRAVAAE
;
A
#
# COMPACT_ATOMS: atom_id res chain seq x y z
N MET A 1 18.39 10.52 5.78
CA MET A 1 17.47 9.50 6.31
C MET A 1 16.69 8.83 5.18
N ALA A 2 16.30 7.61 5.40
CA ALA A 2 15.62 6.81 4.37
C ALA A 2 14.27 7.38 3.91
N LEU A 3 13.61 8.20 4.71
CA LEU A 3 12.33 8.85 4.39
C LEU A 3 12.43 10.38 4.33
N ASP A 4 13.59 10.92 4.00
CA ASP A 4 13.77 12.38 3.88
C ASP A 4 12.86 13.01 2.83
N TRP A 5 12.47 12.24 1.82
CA TRP A 5 11.54 12.68 0.78
C TRP A 5 10.07 12.69 1.23
N PHE A 6 9.74 11.99 2.32
CA PHE A 6 8.35 11.84 2.74
C PHE A 6 7.84 13.13 3.39
N PRO A 7 6.69 13.67 2.95
CA PRO A 7 6.21 14.97 3.45
C PRO A 7 5.50 14.83 4.79
N PHE A 8 6.24 14.57 5.86
CA PHE A 8 5.68 14.39 7.20
C PHE A 8 4.87 15.60 7.69
N GLU A 9 5.25 16.79 7.26
CA GLU A 9 4.55 18.04 7.60
C GLU A 9 3.16 18.14 6.98
N ALA A 10 2.90 17.36 5.94
CA ALA A 10 1.62 17.35 5.24
C ALA A 10 0.73 16.17 5.66
N LEU A 11 1.15 15.36 6.64
CA LEU A 11 0.33 14.27 7.16
C LEU A 11 -1.05 14.79 7.58
N PRO A 12 -2.15 14.10 7.19
CA PRO A 12 -3.47 14.48 7.64
C PRO A 12 -3.60 14.31 9.15
N GLU A 13 -4.37 15.18 9.78
CA GLU A 13 -4.72 15.01 11.18
C GLU A 13 -5.55 13.73 11.33
N ALA A 14 -5.25 12.97 12.38
CA ALA A 14 -5.96 11.72 12.66
C ALA A 14 -6.40 11.70 14.11
N GLY A 15 -7.59 11.18 14.34
CA GLY A 15 -8.13 10.97 15.67
C GLY A 15 -8.39 9.49 15.95
N LEU A 16 -8.46 9.16 17.23
CA LEU A 16 -8.86 7.84 17.68
C LEU A 16 -10.36 7.64 17.43
N ALA A 17 -10.82 6.40 17.52
CA ALA A 17 -12.22 6.05 17.31
C ALA A 17 -13.18 6.78 18.25
N ASP A 18 -12.71 7.18 19.45
CA ASP A 18 -13.48 7.95 20.42
C ASP A 18 -13.46 9.46 20.17
N GLY A 19 -12.80 9.92 19.12
CA GLY A 19 -12.67 11.34 18.78
C GLY A 19 -11.46 12.04 19.40
N THR A 20 -10.69 11.37 20.23
CA THR A 20 -9.48 11.96 20.83
C THR A 20 -8.43 12.23 19.75
N PRO A 21 -7.88 13.45 19.65
CA PRO A 21 -6.83 13.73 18.68
C PRO A 21 -5.59 12.87 18.92
N LEU A 22 -4.98 12.38 17.86
CA LEU A 22 -3.73 11.62 17.93
C LEU A 22 -2.56 12.55 17.68
N ASP A 23 -1.51 12.42 18.51
CA ASP A 23 -0.28 13.19 18.32
C ASP A 23 0.35 12.83 16.96
N PRO A 24 0.66 13.82 16.10
CA PRO A 24 1.31 13.57 14.81
C PRO A 24 2.62 12.79 14.93
N ALA A 25 3.33 12.90 16.05
CA ALA A 25 4.56 12.13 16.29
C ALA A 25 4.31 10.62 16.29
N ILE A 26 3.13 10.17 16.72
CA ILE A 26 2.76 8.76 16.72
C ILE A 26 2.55 8.28 15.29
N VAL A 27 1.86 9.04 14.46
CA VAL A 27 1.64 8.72 13.05
C VAL A 27 2.97 8.65 12.30
N ARG A 28 3.85 9.60 12.55
CA ARG A 28 5.21 9.60 12.01
C ARG A 28 5.95 8.32 12.40
N HIS A 29 5.84 7.91 13.66
CA HIS A 29 6.45 6.68 14.13
C HIS A 29 5.91 5.45 13.39
N TRP A 30 4.61 5.40 13.14
CA TRP A 30 4.00 4.31 12.38
C TRP A 30 4.55 4.22 10.95
N ALA A 31 4.71 5.35 10.28
CA ALA A 31 5.28 5.38 8.93
C ALA A 31 6.74 4.88 8.93
N LEU A 32 7.53 5.31 9.91
CA LEU A 32 8.92 4.85 10.05
C LEU A 32 8.98 3.34 10.36
N GLU A 33 8.07 2.85 11.18
CA GLU A 33 7.99 1.44 11.51
C GLU A 33 7.60 0.60 10.30
N ALA A 34 6.60 1.04 9.52
CA ALA A 34 6.24 0.40 8.26
C ALA A 34 7.43 0.29 7.32
N TYR A 35 8.17 1.38 7.17
CA TYR A 35 9.39 1.37 6.37
C TYR A 35 10.40 0.32 6.84
N ARG A 36 10.58 0.20 8.16
CA ARG A 36 11.53 -0.77 8.75
C ARG A 36 11.11 -2.23 8.57
N LEU A 37 9.81 -2.49 8.54
CA LEU A 37 9.31 -3.85 8.33
C LEU A 37 9.69 -4.39 6.94
N LYS A 38 9.84 -3.52 5.96
CA LYS A 38 10.25 -3.85 4.59
C LYS A 38 9.38 -4.92 3.94
N THR A 39 8.14 -5.05 4.40
CA THR A 39 7.15 -5.93 3.80
C THR A 39 5.98 -5.09 3.27
N PRO A 40 5.46 -5.39 2.07
CA PRO A 40 4.39 -4.57 1.50
C PRO A 40 3.04 -4.76 2.18
N ASP A 41 2.90 -5.77 3.03
CA ASP A 41 1.69 -6.02 3.82
C ASP A 41 1.86 -5.62 5.30
N GLY A 42 3.05 -5.18 5.71
CA GLY A 42 3.33 -4.73 7.07
C GLY A 42 3.18 -5.81 8.13
N ALA A 43 3.11 -7.09 7.74
CA ALA A 43 2.92 -8.23 8.64
C ALA A 43 1.74 -8.05 9.64
N GLY A 44 0.73 -7.28 9.26
CA GLY A 44 -0.46 -7.00 10.09
C GLY A 44 -0.29 -5.89 11.12
N THR A 45 0.92 -5.36 11.31
CA THR A 45 1.19 -4.32 12.32
C THR A 45 0.48 -3.01 11.98
N ILE A 46 0.54 -2.58 10.73
CA ILE A 46 -0.09 -1.33 10.30
C ILE A 46 -1.61 -1.45 10.33
N GLU A 47 -2.16 -2.60 9.95
CA GLU A 47 -3.59 -2.85 10.06
C GLU A 47 -4.08 -2.67 11.51
N LEU A 48 -3.33 -3.19 12.48
CA LEU A 48 -3.65 -3.04 13.88
C LEU A 48 -3.65 -1.57 14.30
N TYR A 49 -2.63 -0.78 13.90
CA TYR A 49 -2.57 0.63 14.22
C TYR A 49 -3.75 1.40 13.62
N LEU A 50 -4.07 1.14 12.35
CA LEU A 50 -5.19 1.80 11.67
C LEU A 50 -6.53 1.49 12.35
N SER A 51 -6.67 0.31 12.95
CA SER A 51 -7.90 -0.08 13.66
C SER A 51 -8.18 0.78 14.88
N LEU A 52 -7.19 1.48 15.40
CA LEU A 52 -7.34 2.38 16.56
C LEU A 52 -7.92 3.74 16.18
N LEU A 53 -7.88 4.09 14.90
CA LEU A 53 -8.30 5.39 14.40
C LEU A 53 -9.78 5.44 14.09
N ASP A 54 -10.33 6.66 14.08
CA ASP A 54 -11.59 6.92 13.39
C ASP A 54 -11.51 6.38 11.96
N ALA A 55 -12.58 5.75 11.50
CA ALA A 55 -12.59 5.05 10.21
C ALA A 55 -12.29 5.97 9.02
N VAL A 56 -12.83 7.19 9.05
CA VAL A 56 -12.57 8.18 7.97
C VAL A 56 -11.10 8.61 7.98
N ASP A 57 -10.57 8.87 9.17
CA ASP A 57 -9.18 9.29 9.33
C ASP A 57 -8.21 8.17 8.93
N ALA A 58 -8.53 6.92 9.26
CA ALA A 58 -7.73 5.76 8.86
C ALA A 58 -7.64 5.66 7.32
N ARG A 59 -8.76 5.84 6.62
CA ARG A 59 -8.78 5.83 5.16
C ARG A 59 -7.98 6.99 4.57
N GLY A 60 -8.13 8.18 5.12
CA GLY A 60 -7.42 9.37 4.67
C GLY A 60 -5.90 9.26 4.86
N LEU A 61 -5.47 8.79 6.02
CA LEU A 61 -4.06 8.57 6.31
C LEU A 61 -3.47 7.50 5.38
N SER A 62 -4.16 6.39 5.22
CA SER A 62 -3.74 5.28 4.37
C SER A 62 -3.56 5.73 2.92
N ALA A 63 -4.53 6.46 2.38
CA ALA A 63 -4.46 7.00 1.03
C ALA A 63 -3.29 7.98 0.88
N PHE A 64 -3.09 8.85 1.85
CA PHE A 64 -1.98 9.80 1.82
C PHE A 64 -0.64 9.08 1.70
N VAL A 65 -0.38 8.09 2.55
CA VAL A 65 0.90 7.37 2.56
C VAL A 65 1.13 6.62 1.25
N VAL A 66 0.14 5.87 0.78
CA VAL A 66 0.27 5.07 -0.45
C VAL A 66 0.42 5.98 -1.68
N GLU A 67 -0.35 7.05 -1.76
CA GLU A 67 -0.27 7.97 -2.90
C GLU A 67 1.04 8.75 -2.92
N CYS A 68 1.60 9.08 -1.76
CA CYS A 68 2.95 9.64 -1.68
C CYS A 68 3.99 8.65 -2.19
N TRP A 69 3.85 7.37 -1.85
CA TRP A 69 4.74 6.33 -2.36
C TRP A 69 4.66 6.21 -3.87
N VAL A 70 3.46 6.18 -4.43
CA VAL A 70 3.26 6.10 -5.89
C VAL A 70 3.87 7.32 -6.59
N ALA A 71 3.61 8.52 -6.06
CA ALA A 71 4.14 9.77 -6.64
C ALA A 71 5.68 9.82 -6.59
N HIS A 72 6.26 9.46 -5.45
CA HIS A 72 7.72 9.47 -5.28
C HIS A 72 8.41 8.49 -6.23
N ASN A 73 7.83 7.32 -6.44
CA ASN A 73 8.43 6.28 -7.26
C ASN A 73 8.08 6.36 -8.76
N ARG A 74 7.36 7.40 -9.17
CA ARG A 74 6.99 7.60 -10.57
C ARG A 74 8.22 7.72 -11.46
N GLU A 75 9.26 8.38 -10.99
CA GLU A 75 10.51 8.58 -11.70
C GLU A 75 11.65 7.67 -11.21
N ALA A 76 11.34 6.72 -10.32
CA ALA A 76 12.34 5.82 -9.76
C ALA A 76 12.95 4.90 -10.82
N VAL A 77 14.22 4.58 -10.67
CA VAL A 77 14.86 3.54 -11.47
C VAL A 77 14.51 2.17 -10.89
N LYS A 78 14.69 1.13 -11.71
CA LYS A 78 14.37 -0.25 -11.33
C LYS A 78 15.05 -0.62 -10.00
N GLY A 79 14.27 -1.13 -9.07
CA GLY A 79 14.73 -1.57 -7.75
C GLY A 79 14.66 -0.51 -6.66
N GLU A 80 14.58 0.78 -7.00
CA GLU A 80 14.51 1.84 -5.98
C GLU A 80 13.27 1.78 -5.12
N SER A 81 12.11 1.54 -5.73
CA SER A 81 10.83 1.47 -5.01
C SER A 81 10.80 0.35 -3.98
N LEU A 82 11.59 -0.70 -4.18
CA LEU A 82 11.64 -1.82 -3.23
C LEU A 82 12.23 -1.42 -1.88
N LYS A 83 13.03 -0.37 -1.83
CA LYS A 83 13.60 0.15 -0.58
C LYS A 83 12.53 0.74 0.34
N ASN A 84 11.44 1.23 -0.24
CA ASN A 84 10.35 1.91 0.48
C ASN A 84 9.08 1.06 0.54
N LYS A 85 9.13 -0.18 0.12
CA LYS A 85 7.93 -1.02 -0.07
C LYS A 85 7.11 -1.23 1.20
N GLY A 86 7.72 -1.12 2.37
CA GLY A 86 7.00 -1.23 3.64
C GLY A 86 5.91 -0.20 3.82
N LEU A 87 6.03 0.97 3.18
CA LEU A 87 4.98 1.99 3.23
C LEU A 87 3.67 1.53 2.57
N LEU A 88 3.74 0.56 1.66
CA LEU A 88 2.55 -0.03 1.04
C LEU A 88 1.70 -0.83 2.03
N ALA A 89 2.20 -1.09 3.24
CA ALA A 89 1.40 -1.69 4.30
C ALA A 89 0.14 -0.88 4.63
N PHE A 90 0.15 0.41 4.38
CA PHE A 90 -1.03 1.27 4.56
C PHE A 90 -2.14 0.99 3.54
N ALA A 91 -1.87 0.25 2.47
CA ALA A 91 -2.89 -0.09 1.46
C ALA A 91 -4.09 -0.82 2.07
N VAL A 92 -3.89 -1.58 3.13
CA VAL A 92 -4.97 -2.30 3.82
C VAL A 92 -6.07 -1.37 4.32
N GLY A 93 -5.74 -0.13 4.68
CA GLY A 93 -6.68 0.86 5.21
C GLY A 93 -7.34 1.76 4.17
N MET A 94 -7.01 1.61 2.90
CA MET A 94 -7.56 2.46 1.84
C MET A 94 -8.96 2.02 1.42
N GLU A 95 -9.75 2.99 0.95
CA GLU A 95 -10.96 2.70 0.19
C GLU A 95 -10.57 1.96 -1.10
N GLY A 96 -11.36 0.94 -1.47
CA GLY A 96 -11.03 0.04 -2.56
C GLY A 96 -10.84 0.72 -3.91
N GLU A 97 -11.72 1.64 -4.29
CA GLU A 97 -11.60 2.37 -5.56
C GLU A 97 -10.32 3.19 -5.63
N ARG A 98 -9.99 3.86 -4.54
CA ARG A 98 -8.80 4.71 -4.47
C ARG A 98 -7.53 3.87 -4.52
N LEU A 99 -7.52 2.74 -3.81
CA LEU A 99 -6.42 1.79 -3.89
C LEU A 99 -6.27 1.23 -5.30
N ALA A 100 -7.38 0.84 -5.93
CA ALA A 100 -7.34 0.32 -7.30
C ALA A 100 -6.72 1.32 -8.27
N ALA A 101 -7.08 2.59 -8.18
CA ALA A 101 -6.51 3.64 -9.01
C ALA A 101 -4.99 3.79 -8.79
N ALA A 102 -4.56 3.83 -7.53
CA ALA A 102 -3.15 3.94 -7.18
C ALA A 102 -2.36 2.71 -7.67
N ALA A 103 -2.91 1.52 -7.46
CA ALA A 103 -2.27 0.27 -7.86
C ALA A 103 -2.14 0.16 -9.38
N ARG A 104 -3.18 0.52 -10.13
CA ARG A 104 -3.11 0.51 -11.59
C ARG A 104 -2.06 1.48 -12.12
N SER A 105 -1.94 2.66 -11.51
CA SER A 105 -0.90 3.63 -11.85
C SER A 105 0.49 3.03 -11.63
N ALA A 106 0.72 2.42 -10.47
CA ALA A 106 2.00 1.80 -10.14
C ALA A 106 2.32 0.61 -11.04
N LEU A 107 1.35 -0.26 -11.29
CA LEU A 107 1.53 -1.44 -12.15
C LEU A 107 1.81 -1.04 -13.59
N SER A 108 1.17 0.01 -14.09
CA SER A 108 1.42 0.54 -15.43
C SER A 108 2.85 1.09 -15.54
N ARG A 109 3.27 1.85 -14.53
CA ARG A 109 4.63 2.42 -14.48
C ARG A 109 5.70 1.33 -14.41
N HIS A 110 5.43 0.26 -13.67
CA HIS A 110 6.38 -0.83 -13.43
C HIS A 110 6.05 -2.10 -14.25
N ALA A 111 5.38 -1.95 -15.39
CA ALA A 111 4.85 -3.06 -16.17
C ALA A 111 5.92 -4.09 -16.62
N THR A 112 7.18 -3.65 -16.76
CA THR A 112 8.29 -4.53 -17.15
C THR A 112 9.16 -4.97 -15.97
N TRP A 113 8.81 -4.57 -14.73
CA TRP A 113 9.59 -4.82 -13.54
C TRP A 113 8.85 -5.81 -12.64
N ARG A 114 9.33 -7.04 -12.64
CA ARG A 114 8.67 -8.14 -11.93
C ARG A 114 8.54 -7.90 -10.44
N ALA A 115 9.65 -7.61 -9.75
CA ALA A 115 9.65 -7.48 -8.30
C ALA A 115 8.76 -6.34 -7.81
N GLU A 116 8.78 -5.22 -8.52
CA GLU A 116 7.94 -4.06 -8.19
C GLU A 116 6.46 -4.39 -8.40
N SER A 117 6.11 -5.06 -9.50
CA SER A 117 4.74 -5.45 -9.76
C SER A 117 4.23 -6.44 -8.71
N GLU A 118 5.02 -7.45 -8.36
CA GLU A 118 4.66 -8.43 -7.31
C GLU A 118 4.49 -7.75 -5.96
N THR A 119 5.34 -6.77 -5.64
CA THR A 119 5.25 -5.98 -4.41
C THR A 119 3.92 -5.22 -4.31
N VAL A 120 3.53 -4.54 -5.38
CA VAL A 120 2.25 -3.82 -5.42
C VAL A 120 1.08 -4.79 -5.26
N LEU A 121 1.10 -5.91 -5.96
CA LEU A 121 0.04 -6.91 -5.87
C LEU A 121 -0.08 -7.53 -4.47
N THR A 122 1.04 -7.75 -3.79
CA THR A 122 1.05 -8.25 -2.42
C THR A 122 0.35 -7.27 -1.47
N ALA A 123 0.64 -5.98 -1.61
CA ALA A 123 -0.03 -4.94 -0.81
C ALA A 123 -1.53 -4.87 -1.09
N VAL A 124 -1.91 -4.95 -2.36
CA VAL A 124 -3.32 -4.93 -2.78
C VAL A 124 -4.07 -6.14 -2.23
N ALA A 125 -3.44 -7.30 -2.19
CA ALA A 125 -4.05 -8.53 -1.69
C ALA A 125 -4.46 -8.45 -0.20
N ALA A 126 -3.81 -7.59 0.57
CA ALA A 126 -4.17 -7.37 1.98
C ALA A 126 -5.45 -6.55 2.16
N ASN A 127 -5.89 -5.82 1.14
CA ASN A 127 -7.10 -5.01 1.21
C ASN A 127 -8.34 -5.88 0.93
N PRO A 128 -9.37 -5.84 1.80
CA PRO A 128 -10.52 -6.74 1.67
C PRO A 128 -11.57 -6.32 0.63
N SER A 129 -11.34 -5.25 -0.13
CA SER A 129 -12.34 -4.74 -1.06
C SER A 129 -12.45 -5.56 -2.34
N ALA A 130 -13.63 -5.51 -2.96
CA ALA A 130 -13.87 -6.12 -4.27
C ALA A 130 -13.00 -5.47 -5.37
N GLU A 131 -12.79 -4.17 -5.28
CA GLU A 131 -11.97 -3.40 -6.23
C GLU A 131 -10.51 -3.83 -6.17
N ALA A 132 -9.99 -4.12 -4.97
CA ALA A 132 -8.62 -4.64 -4.80
C ALA A 132 -8.51 -6.02 -5.45
N LEU A 133 -9.47 -6.91 -5.20
CA LEU A 133 -9.48 -8.23 -5.83
C LEU A 133 -9.52 -8.12 -7.34
N GLN A 134 -10.29 -7.18 -7.88
CA GLN A 134 -10.40 -6.96 -9.33
C GLN A 134 -9.05 -6.56 -9.93
N VAL A 135 -8.23 -5.77 -9.23
CA VAL A 135 -6.88 -5.45 -9.69
C VAL A 135 -6.03 -6.71 -9.83
N ILE A 136 -6.10 -7.60 -8.85
CA ILE A 136 -5.32 -8.85 -8.85
C ILE A 136 -5.80 -9.76 -9.99
N VAL A 137 -7.11 -9.93 -10.14
CA VAL A 137 -7.70 -10.75 -11.21
C VAL A 137 -7.31 -10.21 -12.59
N SER A 138 -7.35 -8.90 -12.76
CA SER A 138 -6.93 -8.25 -14.02
C SER A 138 -5.45 -8.49 -14.31
N ALA A 139 -4.60 -8.42 -13.30
CA ALA A 139 -3.17 -8.67 -13.45
C ALA A 139 -2.91 -10.14 -13.83
N ALA A 140 -3.65 -11.08 -13.23
CA ALA A 140 -3.54 -12.50 -13.57
C ALA A 140 -3.89 -12.78 -15.04
N ALA A 141 -4.85 -12.03 -15.58
CA ALA A 141 -5.31 -12.21 -16.97
C ALA A 141 -4.47 -11.42 -17.99
N GLN A 142 -3.97 -10.26 -17.64
CA GLN A 142 -3.52 -9.27 -18.61
C GLN A 142 -2.13 -8.68 -18.35
N HIS A 143 -1.48 -8.96 -17.23
CA HIS A 143 -0.17 -8.38 -16.96
C HIS A 143 0.83 -8.79 -18.05
N ARG A 144 1.71 -7.87 -18.42
CA ARG A 144 2.67 -8.05 -19.49
C ARG A 144 3.65 -9.21 -19.25
N LEU A 145 4.05 -9.40 -17.97
CA LEU A 145 5.04 -10.43 -17.61
C LEU A 145 4.34 -11.72 -17.19
N PRO A 146 4.70 -12.87 -17.82
CA PRO A 146 4.10 -14.18 -17.45
C PRO A 146 4.30 -14.54 -15.98
N GLN A 147 5.46 -14.22 -15.41
CA GLN A 147 5.75 -14.49 -14.00
C GLN A 147 4.83 -13.72 -13.07
N VAL A 148 4.49 -12.48 -13.42
CA VAL A 148 3.56 -11.65 -12.64
C VAL A 148 2.14 -12.19 -12.78
N ARG A 149 1.73 -12.63 -13.98
CA ARG A 149 0.42 -13.28 -14.17
C ARG A 149 0.29 -14.51 -13.25
N GLY A 150 1.32 -15.34 -13.21
CA GLY A 150 1.33 -16.52 -12.34
C GLY A 150 1.27 -16.17 -10.85
N PHE A 151 2.02 -15.17 -10.44
CA PHE A 151 1.98 -14.66 -9.07
C PHE A 151 0.59 -14.12 -8.70
N ALA A 152 -0.02 -13.33 -9.57
CA ALA A 152 -1.36 -12.79 -9.37
C ALA A 152 -2.41 -13.92 -9.28
N ASP A 153 -2.27 -14.96 -10.08
CA ASP A 153 -3.16 -16.12 -10.02
C ASP A 153 -3.05 -16.84 -8.66
N LEU A 154 -1.84 -16.99 -8.14
CA LEU A 154 -1.63 -17.55 -6.79
C LEU A 154 -2.28 -16.68 -5.71
N LEU A 155 -2.16 -15.36 -5.81
CA LEU A 155 -2.81 -14.44 -4.87
C LEU A 155 -4.33 -14.54 -4.94
N THR A 156 -4.89 -14.65 -6.13
CA THR A 156 -6.33 -14.81 -6.32
C THR A 156 -6.84 -16.07 -5.63
N ARG A 157 -6.11 -17.16 -5.76
CA ARG A 157 -6.46 -18.43 -5.09
C ARG A 157 -6.34 -18.32 -3.58
N ALA A 158 -5.32 -17.66 -3.08
CA ALA A 158 -5.12 -17.47 -1.65
C ALA A 158 -6.25 -16.64 -1.03
N VAL A 159 -6.68 -15.56 -1.69
CA VAL A 159 -7.79 -14.74 -1.24
C VAL A 159 -9.10 -15.52 -1.28
N ALA A 160 -9.34 -16.33 -2.32
CA ALA A 160 -10.54 -17.15 -2.44
C ALA A 160 -10.63 -18.27 -1.37
N ALA A 161 -9.50 -18.70 -0.84
CA ALA A 161 -9.44 -19.74 0.20
C ALA A 161 -9.78 -19.22 1.60
N GLU A 162 -9.79 -17.92 1.81
CA GLU A 162 -10.19 -17.26 3.06
C GLU A 162 -11.73 -17.12 3.10
#